data_7b8eb8e16e86fbb56c0bff0664da4661
#
_entry.id   7b8eb8e16e86fbb56c0bff0664da4661
#
_cell.length_a   1.000
_cell.length_b   1.000
_cell.length_c   1.000
_cell.angle_alpha   90.00
_cell.angle_beta   90.00
_cell.angle_gamma   90.00
#
_symmetry.space_group_name_H-M   'P 1'
#
loop_
_entity.id
_entity.type
_entity.pdbx_description
1 polymer ?
#
loop_
_entity_poly.entity_id
_entity_poly.type
_entity_poly.pdbx_seq_one_letter_code
_entity_poly.pdbx_strand_id
1 'polypeptide(L)'
;WNQKLCAVATGSMLWSSAPVGVLAQENARITQSDPEEVYVDIIGDGQRTTLFNENWKFHRGDINDAQNKDYNDSTWETVNLPHDYSIDQDFTTSGEAESGFLPGGVGWYRKTFVVPKKYQEKQLMIEFDGAYMNAAVYLNGTKLGEHPYGYTAFAFDLTEGLICDGETENVLVVKTSNK
;
A
#
# COMPACT_ATOMS: atom_id res chain seq x y z
N TRP A 1 2.57 17.16 -3.68
CA TRP A 1 3.54 16.07 -3.97
C TRP A 1 2.73 14.79 -4.05
N ASN A 2 2.68 14.16 -5.23
CA ASN A 2 1.89 12.96 -5.44
C ASN A 2 2.70 11.74 -5.01
N GLN A 3 2.29 11.05 -3.97
CA GLN A 3 2.75 9.69 -3.68
C GLN A 3 1.77 8.72 -4.35
N LYS A 4 2.26 7.91 -5.28
CA LYS A 4 1.49 6.81 -5.88
C LYS A 4 2.12 5.50 -5.46
N LEU A 5 1.31 4.60 -4.98
CA LEU A 5 1.67 3.22 -4.73
C LEU A 5 1.19 2.38 -5.91
N CYS A 6 2.07 1.62 -6.53
CA CYS A 6 1.72 0.77 -7.67
C CYS A 6 2.29 -0.64 -7.43
N ALA A 7 1.46 -1.66 -7.52
CA ALA A 7 1.91 -3.04 -7.48
C ALA A 7 2.10 -3.59 -8.90
N VAL A 8 3.29 -4.08 -9.19
CA VAL A 8 3.63 -4.65 -10.50
C VAL A 8 3.82 -6.15 -10.39
N ALA A 9 3.03 -6.93 -11.13
CA ALA A 9 3.25 -8.36 -11.31
C ALA A 9 4.01 -8.61 -12.62
N THR A 10 5.27 -9.08 -12.54
CA THR A 10 6.04 -9.47 -13.71
C THR A 10 6.01 -10.99 -13.87
N GLY A 11 5.34 -11.47 -14.91
CA GLY A 11 5.36 -12.88 -15.29
C GLY A 11 5.90 -13.02 -16.72
N SER A 12 6.83 -13.96 -16.97
CA SER A 12 7.26 -14.32 -18.31
C SER A 12 6.11 -14.97 -19.08
N MET A 13 5.64 -14.33 -20.16
CA MET A 13 4.61 -14.87 -21.04
C MET A 13 5.22 -15.66 -22.20
N LEU A 14 4.82 -16.91 -22.33
CA LEU A 14 4.82 -17.62 -23.61
C LEU A 14 3.62 -17.12 -24.43
N TRP A 15 3.87 -16.65 -25.64
CA TRP A 15 2.85 -16.18 -26.59
C TRP A 15 1.99 -17.34 -27.07
N SER A 16 0.68 -17.25 -26.83
CA SER A 16 -0.33 -18.01 -27.53
C SER A 16 -1.37 -17.02 -28.08
N SER A 17 -1.53 -17.01 -29.38
CA SER A 17 -2.49 -16.17 -30.10
C SER A 17 -3.89 -16.80 -30.01
N ALA A 18 -4.87 -16.08 -29.44
CA ALA A 18 -6.28 -16.37 -29.54
C ALA A 18 -7.10 -15.09 -29.70
N PRO A 19 -8.28 -15.12 -30.36
CA PRO A 19 -8.91 -13.96 -30.96
C PRO A 19 -9.65 -13.08 -29.96
N VAL A 20 -9.75 -11.80 -30.35
CA VAL A 20 -10.45 -10.75 -29.64
C VAL A 20 -11.93 -11.07 -29.51
N GLY A 21 -12.38 -11.34 -28.28
CA GLY A 21 -13.78 -11.35 -27.88
C GLY A 21 -14.05 -10.13 -27.00
N VAL A 22 -15.03 -9.32 -27.42
CA VAL A 22 -15.55 -8.22 -26.61
C VAL A 22 -16.18 -8.80 -25.35
N LEU A 23 -15.59 -8.57 -24.18
CA LEU A 23 -16.20 -8.88 -22.91
C LEU A 23 -16.80 -7.62 -22.29
N ALA A 24 -18.09 -7.73 -21.99
CA ALA A 24 -18.87 -6.72 -21.29
C ALA A 24 -18.25 -6.36 -19.94
N GLN A 25 -18.15 -5.07 -19.67
CA GLN A 25 -17.88 -4.53 -18.33
C GLN A 25 -19.04 -4.94 -17.41
N GLU A 26 -18.80 -5.88 -16.51
CA GLU A 26 -19.58 -6.01 -15.30
C GLU A 26 -19.12 -4.92 -14.32
N ASN A 27 -19.87 -3.84 -14.29
CA ASN A 27 -19.76 -2.85 -13.22
C ASN A 27 -20.13 -3.53 -11.90
N ALA A 28 -19.15 -3.78 -11.05
CA ALA A 28 -19.43 -4.10 -9.66
C ALA A 28 -20.24 -2.94 -9.06
N ARG A 29 -21.53 -3.17 -8.80
CA ARG A 29 -22.39 -2.24 -8.07
C ARG A 29 -21.83 -2.14 -6.66
N ILE A 30 -21.34 -0.95 -6.32
CA ILE A 30 -21.13 -0.56 -4.94
C ILE A 30 -22.52 -0.51 -4.30
N THR A 31 -22.89 -1.56 -3.60
CA THR A 31 -24.00 -1.52 -2.67
C THR A 31 -23.48 -0.85 -1.40
N GLN A 32 -24.12 0.24 -1.04
CA GLN A 32 -23.88 0.94 0.23
C GLN A 32 -24.18 -0.06 1.36
N SER A 33 -23.13 -0.57 2.01
CA SER A 33 -23.21 -1.57 3.06
C SER A 33 -22.72 -1.02 4.39
N ASP A 34 -23.14 -1.66 5.46
CA ASP A 34 -22.95 -1.35 6.87
C ASP A 34 -21.50 -0.96 7.26
N PRO A 35 -21.32 -0.16 8.33
CA PRO A 35 -20.01 0.40 8.74
C PRO A 35 -19.01 -0.62 9.29
N GLU A 36 -19.22 -1.92 9.17
CA GLU A 36 -18.35 -2.99 9.64
C GLU A 36 -17.74 -3.87 8.53
N GLU A 37 -17.95 -3.57 7.25
CA GLU A 37 -17.27 -4.34 6.20
C GLU A 37 -15.78 -3.99 6.14
N VAL A 38 -14.96 -4.96 6.55
CA VAL A 38 -13.51 -4.96 6.32
C VAL A 38 -13.29 -5.07 4.81
N TYR A 39 -12.89 -3.98 4.18
CA TYR A 39 -12.50 -4.00 2.77
C TYR A 39 -11.20 -4.77 2.62
N VAL A 40 -11.29 -5.97 2.04
CA VAL A 40 -10.13 -6.75 1.63
C VAL A 40 -9.92 -6.50 0.15
N ASP A 41 -8.84 -5.80 -0.21
CA ASP A 41 -8.49 -5.61 -1.61
C ASP A 41 -8.00 -6.92 -2.22
N ILE A 42 -8.62 -7.33 -3.33
CA ILE A 42 -8.17 -8.48 -4.12
C ILE A 42 -7.26 -7.97 -5.23
N ILE A 43 -5.99 -8.34 -5.18
CA ILE A 43 -5.02 -7.99 -6.20
C ILE A 43 -5.34 -8.76 -7.50
N GLY A 44 -5.57 -8.00 -8.55
CA GLY A 44 -5.45 -8.46 -9.94
C GLY A 44 -6.67 -9.12 -10.57
N ASP A 45 -7.24 -8.39 -11.48
CA ASP A 45 -8.24 -8.83 -12.47
C ASP A 45 -7.62 -9.41 -13.76
N GLY A 46 -6.33 -9.75 -13.73
CA GLY A 46 -5.56 -10.22 -14.89
C GLY A 46 -4.67 -9.16 -15.52
N GLN A 47 -4.64 -7.94 -15.00
CA GLN A 47 -3.71 -6.91 -15.43
C GLN A 47 -2.30 -7.14 -14.86
N ARG A 48 -1.29 -6.62 -15.57
CA ARG A 48 0.10 -6.71 -15.15
C ARG A 48 0.40 -5.77 -13.96
N THR A 49 -0.36 -4.70 -13.84
CA THR A 49 -0.19 -3.67 -12.83
C THR A 49 -1.54 -3.30 -12.25
N THR A 50 -1.64 -3.23 -10.94
CA THR A 50 -2.84 -2.82 -10.22
C THR A 50 -2.50 -1.62 -9.33
N LEU A 51 -3.32 -0.57 -9.37
CA LEU A 51 -3.20 0.54 -8.42
C LEU A 51 -3.58 0.06 -7.02
N PHE A 52 -2.78 0.47 -6.04
CA PHE A 52 -2.88 0.01 -4.66
C PHE A 52 -3.07 1.17 -3.68
N ASN A 53 -3.79 2.22 -4.13
CA ASN A 53 -3.84 3.52 -3.48
C ASN A 53 -4.98 3.70 -2.48
N GLU A 54 -6.01 2.85 -2.53
CA GLU A 54 -7.23 3.06 -1.74
C GLU A 54 -7.20 2.33 -0.39
N ASN A 55 -8.01 2.81 0.57
CA ASN A 55 -8.33 2.12 1.81
C ASN A 55 -7.12 1.73 2.67
N TRP A 56 -6.13 2.62 2.79
CA TRP A 56 -5.04 2.43 3.74
C TRP A 56 -5.47 2.87 5.13
N LYS A 57 -5.04 2.14 6.14
CA LYS A 57 -5.11 2.59 7.54
C LYS A 57 -3.90 3.44 7.85
N PHE A 58 -4.14 4.63 8.43
CA PHE A 58 -3.10 5.60 8.77
C PHE A 58 -3.11 5.93 10.25
N HIS A 59 -1.92 6.05 10.83
CA HIS A 59 -1.72 6.58 12.17
C HIS A 59 -0.51 7.50 12.21
N ARG A 60 -0.70 8.67 12.80
CA ARG A 60 0.38 9.62 13.05
C ARG A 60 0.99 9.39 14.41
N GLY A 61 2.31 9.33 14.46
CA GLY A 61 3.10 9.10 15.68
C GLY A 61 3.85 7.77 15.64
N ASP A 62 4.84 7.63 16.51
CA ASP A 62 5.59 6.38 16.60
C ASP A 62 4.85 5.40 17.50
N ILE A 63 4.65 4.20 17.01
CA ILE A 63 3.95 3.12 17.72
C ILE A 63 4.83 1.88 17.69
N ASN A 64 4.92 1.20 18.83
CA ASN A 64 5.57 -0.09 18.92
C ASN A 64 4.70 -1.17 18.28
N ASP A 65 5.35 -2.12 17.64
CA ASP A 65 4.72 -3.33 17.09
C ASP A 65 3.71 -3.12 15.96
N ALA A 66 3.57 -1.88 15.45
CA ALA A 66 2.66 -1.57 14.36
C ALA A 66 2.98 -2.30 13.05
N GLN A 67 4.20 -2.85 12.91
CA GLN A 67 4.60 -3.70 11.78
C GLN A 67 4.02 -5.12 11.86
N ASN A 68 3.59 -5.58 13.04
CA ASN A 68 3.12 -6.96 13.23
C ASN A 68 1.82 -7.20 12.46
N LYS A 69 1.69 -8.40 11.88
CA LYS A 69 0.48 -8.77 11.13
C LYS A 69 -0.79 -8.63 11.97
N ASP A 70 -0.75 -9.09 13.21
CA ASP A 70 -1.91 -9.16 14.12
C ASP A 70 -2.16 -7.86 14.89
N TYR A 71 -1.47 -6.76 14.54
CA TYR A 71 -1.68 -5.47 15.18
C TYR A 71 -3.09 -4.96 14.92
N ASN A 72 -3.80 -4.52 15.96
CA ASN A 72 -5.14 -3.98 15.85
C ASN A 72 -5.11 -2.51 15.40
N ASP A 73 -5.45 -2.27 14.16
CA ASP A 73 -5.53 -0.95 13.52
C ASP A 73 -6.97 -0.43 13.34
N SER A 74 -7.95 -1.02 14.03
CA SER A 74 -9.38 -0.67 13.89
C SER A 74 -9.69 0.79 14.22
N THR A 75 -8.87 1.44 15.05
CA THR A 75 -9.02 2.85 15.42
C THR A 75 -8.25 3.81 14.51
N TRP A 76 -7.51 3.28 13.53
CA TRP A 76 -6.73 4.11 12.62
C TRP A 76 -7.64 4.76 11.57
N GLU A 77 -7.23 5.93 11.13
CA GLU A 77 -7.90 6.64 10.04
C GLU A 77 -7.82 5.86 8.73
N THR A 78 -8.87 5.91 7.91
CA THR A 78 -8.85 5.35 6.56
C THR A 78 -8.53 6.45 5.57
N VAL A 79 -7.44 6.27 4.80
CA VAL A 79 -6.94 7.26 3.84
C VAL A 79 -6.70 6.62 2.47
N ASN A 80 -6.72 7.44 1.44
CA ASN A 80 -6.30 7.07 0.10
C ASN A 80 -4.97 7.76 -0.25
N LEU A 81 -4.13 7.08 -1.00
CA LEU A 81 -2.89 7.65 -1.50
C LEU A 81 -3.13 8.39 -2.84
N PRO A 82 -2.44 9.50 -3.11
CA PRO A 82 -1.41 10.11 -2.26
C PRO A 82 -1.99 10.75 -1.00
N HIS A 83 -1.30 10.62 0.12
CA HIS A 83 -1.70 11.20 1.40
C HIS A 83 -0.54 11.99 2.00
N ASP A 84 -0.85 13.19 2.49
CA ASP A 84 0.08 14.05 3.24
C ASP A 84 -0.61 14.53 4.52
N TYR A 85 -0.24 13.92 5.64
CA TYR A 85 -0.84 14.24 6.93
C TYR A 85 -0.43 15.63 7.47
N SER A 86 0.60 16.23 6.91
CA SER A 86 1.09 17.53 7.39
C SER A 86 0.20 18.69 6.97
N ILE A 87 -0.50 18.58 5.83
CA ILE A 87 -1.38 19.64 5.31
C ILE A 87 -2.63 19.87 6.18
N ASP A 88 -3.04 18.88 6.94
CA ASP A 88 -4.19 18.97 7.86
C ASP A 88 -3.79 19.48 9.26
N GLN A 89 -2.55 19.92 9.41
CA GLN A 89 -2.03 20.42 10.68
C GLN A 89 -1.86 21.93 10.67
N ASP A 90 -1.98 22.52 11.86
CA ASP A 90 -1.67 23.93 12.06
C ASP A 90 -0.17 24.19 11.91
N PHE A 91 0.17 25.35 11.36
CA PHE A 91 1.55 25.81 11.31
C PHE A 91 2.12 25.96 12.72
N THR A 92 3.35 25.52 12.91
CA THR A 92 4.04 25.66 14.18
C THR A 92 5.34 26.42 14.04
N THR A 93 5.62 27.34 14.99
CA THR A 93 6.88 28.08 15.03
C THR A 93 8.10 27.21 15.33
N SER A 94 7.89 25.95 15.75
CA SER A 94 8.93 24.95 15.92
C SER A 94 9.13 24.07 14.68
N GLY A 95 8.32 24.27 13.63
CA GLY A 95 8.50 23.61 12.33
C GLY A 95 9.69 24.19 11.57
N GLU A 96 10.23 23.39 10.65
CA GLU A 96 11.32 23.81 9.77
C GLU A 96 10.77 24.65 8.60
N ALA A 97 11.53 25.66 8.18
CA ALA A 97 11.14 26.53 7.07
C ALA A 97 11.00 25.76 5.75
N GLU A 98 11.82 24.72 5.56
CA GLU A 98 11.82 23.85 4.39
C GLU A 98 10.49 23.07 4.24
N SER A 99 9.82 22.76 5.34
CA SER A 99 8.49 22.14 5.36
C SER A 99 7.34 23.15 5.35
N GLY A 100 7.65 24.45 5.21
CA GLY A 100 6.67 25.54 5.32
C GLY A 100 6.09 25.67 6.73
N PHE A 101 6.87 25.33 7.76
CA PHE A 101 6.47 25.33 9.17
C PHE A 101 5.36 24.32 9.51
N LEU A 102 5.10 23.35 8.63
CA LEU A 102 4.22 22.22 8.92
C LEU A 102 4.95 21.20 9.79
N PRO A 103 4.25 20.57 10.74
CA PRO A 103 4.88 19.61 11.62
C PRO A 103 5.22 18.32 10.90
N GLY A 104 6.48 17.90 11.01
CA GLY A 104 6.93 16.59 10.60
C GLY A 104 6.61 15.50 11.63
N GLY A 105 7.08 14.30 11.39
CA GLY A 105 6.96 13.20 12.33
C GLY A 105 7.04 11.82 11.72
N VAL A 106 6.52 10.85 12.47
CA VAL A 106 6.37 9.47 12.02
C VAL A 106 4.95 9.23 11.58
N GLY A 107 4.79 8.59 10.43
CA GLY A 107 3.52 8.09 9.92
C GLY A 107 3.59 6.59 9.68
N TRP A 108 2.54 5.87 10.08
CA TRP A 108 2.36 4.46 9.81
C TRP A 108 1.18 4.27 8.88
N TYR A 109 1.38 3.47 7.84
CA TYR A 109 0.37 3.09 6.86
C TYR A 109 0.26 1.57 6.85
N ARG A 110 -0.95 1.04 6.93
CA ARG A 110 -1.21 -0.40 6.89
C ARG A 110 -2.28 -0.68 5.85
N LYS A 111 -2.12 -1.78 5.12
CA LYS A 111 -3.11 -2.23 4.15
C LYS A 111 -3.24 -3.75 4.19
N THR A 112 -4.47 -4.21 4.37
CA THR A 112 -4.84 -5.62 4.32
C THR A 112 -5.35 -5.96 2.93
N PHE A 113 -4.92 -7.11 2.38
CA PHE A 113 -5.30 -7.55 1.04
C PHE A 113 -5.15 -9.07 0.88
N VAL A 114 -5.88 -9.62 -0.08
CA VAL A 114 -5.82 -11.04 -0.45
C VAL A 114 -5.25 -11.20 -1.84
N VAL A 115 -4.38 -12.21 -2.02
CA VAL A 115 -3.77 -12.53 -3.31
C VAL A 115 -4.35 -13.83 -3.84
N PRO A 116 -5.01 -13.82 -5.01
CA PRO A 116 -5.58 -15.02 -5.61
C PRO A 116 -4.53 -16.09 -5.90
N LYS A 117 -4.90 -17.37 -5.76
CA LYS A 117 -4.04 -18.52 -5.97
C LYS A 117 -3.34 -18.55 -7.34
N LYS A 118 -3.96 -17.97 -8.37
CA LYS A 118 -3.38 -17.88 -9.73
C LYS A 118 -2.04 -17.14 -9.79
N TYR A 119 -1.68 -16.42 -8.74
CA TYR A 119 -0.42 -15.67 -8.63
C TYR A 119 0.67 -16.40 -7.82
N GLN A 120 0.41 -17.59 -7.30
CA GLN A 120 1.32 -18.35 -6.43
C GLN A 120 2.72 -18.61 -7.07
N GLU A 121 2.77 -18.75 -8.41
CA GLU A 121 4.02 -18.96 -9.15
C GLU A 121 4.48 -17.71 -9.92
N LYS A 122 3.97 -16.53 -9.54
CA LYS A 122 4.34 -15.26 -10.15
C LYS A 122 5.26 -14.48 -9.24
N GLN A 123 6.19 -13.76 -9.85
CA GLN A 123 6.91 -12.72 -9.13
C GLN A 123 5.99 -11.52 -8.94
N LEU A 124 5.80 -11.11 -7.69
CA LEU A 124 4.98 -9.97 -7.30
C LEU A 124 5.85 -8.91 -6.65
N MET A 125 5.72 -7.68 -7.10
CA MET A 125 6.47 -6.55 -6.59
C MET A 125 5.52 -5.44 -6.15
N ILE A 126 5.90 -4.72 -5.11
CA ILE A 126 5.30 -3.43 -4.77
C ILE A 126 6.23 -2.31 -5.24
N GLU A 127 5.67 -1.33 -5.94
CA GLU A 127 6.38 -0.15 -6.41
C GLU A 127 5.78 1.11 -5.79
N PHE A 128 6.67 1.98 -5.32
CA PHE A 128 6.34 3.29 -4.76
C PHE A 128 6.91 4.36 -5.67
N ASP A 129 6.08 5.28 -6.13
CA ASP A 129 6.56 6.46 -6.90
C ASP A 129 7.40 7.39 -6.02
N GLY A 130 7.17 7.35 -4.71
CA GLY A 130 7.93 8.06 -3.70
C GLY A 130 7.28 7.97 -2.34
N ALA A 131 8.07 8.04 -1.27
CA ALA A 131 7.59 8.15 0.10
C ALA A 131 8.53 9.05 0.90
N TYR A 132 8.06 10.18 1.39
CA TYR A 132 8.89 11.17 2.07
C TYR A 132 8.80 11.02 3.59
N MET A 133 9.89 10.63 4.26
CA MET A 133 11.15 9.99 3.86
C MET A 133 11.46 8.84 4.84
N ASN A 134 12.67 8.24 4.76
CA ASN A 134 13.06 7.12 5.63
C ASN A 134 11.97 6.02 5.67
N ALA A 135 11.46 5.64 4.50
CA ALA A 135 10.42 4.64 4.40
C ALA A 135 10.96 3.24 4.76
N ALA A 136 10.34 2.58 5.73
CA ALA A 136 10.58 1.18 6.04
C ALA A 136 9.32 0.37 5.68
N VAL A 137 9.50 -0.70 4.91
CA VAL A 137 8.40 -1.51 4.38
C VAL A 137 8.43 -2.91 4.96
N TYR A 138 7.27 -3.40 5.39
CA TYR A 138 7.09 -4.71 6.00
C TYR A 138 5.95 -5.46 5.30
N LEU A 139 6.10 -6.77 5.16
CA LEU A 139 5.06 -7.67 4.69
C LEU A 139 4.84 -8.77 5.73
N ASN A 140 3.61 -8.93 6.19
CA ASN A 140 3.23 -9.94 7.18
C ASN A 140 4.13 -9.94 8.44
N GLY A 141 4.55 -8.74 8.88
CA GLY A 141 5.44 -8.54 10.02
C GLY A 141 6.94 -8.63 9.70
N THR A 142 7.31 -9.12 8.52
CA THR A 142 8.72 -9.23 8.09
C THR A 142 9.15 -7.98 7.34
N LYS A 143 10.28 -7.39 7.73
CA LYS A 143 10.84 -6.23 7.05
C LYS A 143 11.39 -6.62 5.68
N LEU A 144 10.89 -5.96 4.62
CA LEU A 144 11.39 -6.12 3.26
C LEU A 144 12.63 -5.24 3.01
N GLY A 145 12.62 -4.01 3.53
CA GLY A 145 13.74 -3.10 3.38
C GLY A 145 13.41 -1.68 3.81
N GLU A 146 14.35 -0.78 3.51
CA GLU A 146 14.24 0.66 3.77
C GLU A 146 14.63 1.46 2.52
N HIS A 147 13.98 2.61 2.36
CA HIS A 147 14.33 3.61 1.37
C HIS A 147 14.42 4.98 2.04
N PRO A 148 15.63 5.54 2.21
CA PRO A 148 15.81 6.77 3.00
C PRO A 148 15.42 8.04 2.23
N TYR A 149 15.50 8.03 0.89
CA TYR A 149 15.36 9.22 0.07
C TYR A 149 13.93 9.42 -0.43
N GLY A 150 13.33 10.59 -0.11
CA GLY A 150 11.92 10.85 -0.34
C GLY A 150 11.51 11.18 -1.79
N TYR A 151 12.45 11.39 -2.72
CA TYR A 151 12.17 11.94 -4.05
C TYR A 151 12.39 10.95 -5.20
N THR A 152 12.66 9.70 -4.91
CA THR A 152 12.86 8.67 -5.94
C THR A 152 11.88 7.52 -5.76
N ALA A 153 11.49 6.92 -6.87
CA ALA A 153 10.74 5.67 -6.88
C ALA A 153 11.62 4.51 -6.38
N PHE A 154 10.98 3.54 -5.76
CA PHE A 154 11.62 2.31 -5.28
C PHE A 154 10.63 1.15 -5.30
N ALA A 155 11.14 -0.08 -5.26
CA ALA A 155 10.33 -1.28 -5.29
C ALA A 155 10.89 -2.37 -4.38
N PHE A 156 9.99 -3.24 -3.89
CA PHE A 156 10.36 -4.43 -3.13
C PHE A 156 9.69 -5.66 -3.72
N ASP A 157 10.41 -6.77 -3.73
CA ASP A 157 9.87 -8.09 -4.06
C ASP A 157 9.03 -8.62 -2.88
N LEU A 158 7.79 -8.98 -3.16
CA LEU A 158 6.86 -9.53 -2.18
C LEU A 158 6.77 -11.06 -2.23
N THR A 159 7.32 -11.67 -3.27
CA THR A 159 7.03 -13.05 -3.69
C THR A 159 7.20 -14.07 -2.57
N GLU A 160 8.31 -14.02 -1.83
CA GLU A 160 8.61 -14.99 -0.77
C GLU A 160 7.76 -14.80 0.50
N GLY A 161 7.26 -13.58 0.73
CA GLY A 161 6.49 -13.23 1.94
C GLY A 161 4.98 -13.29 1.77
N LEU A 162 4.48 -13.45 0.52
CA LEU A 162 3.06 -13.42 0.22
C LEU A 162 2.39 -14.77 0.42
N ILE A 163 1.19 -14.73 0.99
CA ILE A 163 0.26 -15.85 1.03
C ILE A 163 -0.67 -15.70 -0.17
N CYS A 164 -0.59 -16.64 -1.13
CA CYS A 164 -1.32 -16.62 -2.40
C CYS A 164 -2.29 -17.80 -2.46
N ASP A 165 -3.26 -17.86 -1.56
CA ASP A 165 -4.27 -18.92 -1.49
C ASP A 165 -5.67 -18.46 -1.91
N GLY A 166 -5.88 -17.14 -2.03
CA GLY A 166 -7.14 -16.50 -2.38
C GLY A 166 -8.08 -16.28 -1.20
N GLU A 167 -7.66 -16.59 0.02
CA GLU A 167 -8.49 -16.52 1.22
C GLU A 167 -7.78 -15.80 2.37
N THR A 168 -6.50 -16.10 2.57
CA THR A 168 -5.73 -15.55 3.70
C THR A 168 -5.29 -14.13 3.43
N GLU A 169 -5.55 -13.25 4.39
CA GLU A 169 -5.13 -11.86 4.35
C GLU A 169 -3.62 -11.72 4.49
N ASN A 170 -3.04 -10.87 3.67
CA ASN A 170 -1.70 -10.32 3.82
C ASN A 170 -1.81 -8.90 4.36
N VAL A 171 -0.79 -8.46 5.08
CA VAL A 171 -0.69 -7.09 5.60
C VAL A 171 0.60 -6.45 5.14
N LEU A 172 0.48 -5.38 4.37
CA LEU A 172 1.58 -4.51 3.98
C LEU A 172 1.62 -3.31 4.92
N VAL A 173 2.80 -3.03 5.45
CA VAL A 173 2.99 -1.90 6.38
C VAL A 173 4.13 -1.01 5.89
N VAL A 174 3.90 0.30 5.91
CA VAL A 174 4.90 1.31 5.58
C VAL A 174 5.01 2.28 6.75
N LYS A 175 6.21 2.42 7.29
CA LYS A 175 6.57 3.47 8.25
C LYS A 175 7.35 4.54 7.50
N THR A 176 6.96 5.80 7.65
CA THR A 176 7.71 6.95 7.13
C THR A 176 8.14 7.85 8.27
N SER A 177 9.24 8.57 8.12
CA SER A 177 9.70 9.57 9.10
C SER A 177 10.46 10.67 8.41
N ASN A 178 10.00 11.90 8.59
CA ASN A 178 10.68 13.11 8.14
C ASN A 178 11.29 13.91 9.31
N LYS A 179 11.74 13.19 10.33
CA LYS A 179 12.54 13.72 11.45
C LYS A 179 14.01 13.51 11.22
#